data_4248f25e75ac0fe9d4ae1e5334fc7bc7
#
_entry.id   4248f25e75ac0fe9d4ae1e5334fc7bc7
#
_cell.length_a   1.000
_cell.length_b   1.000
_cell.length_c   1.000
_cell.angle_alpha   90.00
_cell.angle_beta   90.00
_cell.angle_gamma   90.00
#
_symmetry.space_group_name_H-M   'P 1'
#
loop_
_entity.id
_entity.type
_entity.pdbx_description
1 polymer ?
#
loop_
_entity_poly.entity_id
_entity_poly.type
_entity_poly.pdbx_seq_one_letter_code
_entity_poly.pdbx_strand_id
1 'polypeptide(L)'
;MLFRSIKITGSVQYRGQEIYAPNVDVTWLRKQIGMVFQKPNPFPMSIYDNVAYGPRTHGIKSKSRLDDIVEKSLQGAAIWDEVKDRLKKSALGLSGGQQQRLCIARALAVEPDILLMDEATSALDPISTSKIEDLIADLKQKYTIVIVTHNMQQATRVSDKCAFFLLGQLIEFGDTTQLFSMPRDKRTEDYITGRFG
;
A
#
# COMPACT_ATOMS: atom_id res chain seq x y z
N MET A 1 13.97 3.33 -24.52
CA MET A 1 14.38 3.79 -23.19
C MET A 1 15.08 2.63 -22.50
N LEU A 2 16.40 2.64 -22.42
CA LEU A 2 17.22 1.58 -21.81
C LEU A 2 17.01 1.67 -20.30
N PHE A 3 16.30 0.72 -19.70
CA PHE A 3 16.31 0.55 -18.26
C PHE A 3 17.75 0.20 -17.85
N ARG A 4 18.43 1.14 -17.24
CA ARG A 4 19.71 0.82 -16.58
C ARG A 4 19.40 -0.23 -15.51
N SER A 5 20.03 -1.39 -15.61
CA SER A 5 19.92 -2.42 -14.61
C SER A 5 20.39 -1.85 -13.27
N ILE A 6 19.46 -1.71 -12.33
CA ILE A 6 19.78 -1.30 -10.96
C ILE A 6 20.53 -2.46 -10.32
N LYS A 7 21.76 -2.22 -9.87
CA LYS A 7 22.51 -3.22 -9.11
C LYS A 7 22.05 -3.17 -7.65
N ILE A 8 21.46 -4.26 -7.20
CA ILE A 8 21.06 -4.43 -5.80
C ILE A 8 22.16 -5.24 -5.11
N THR A 9 22.60 -4.78 -3.94
CA THR A 9 23.57 -5.48 -3.08
C THR A 9 22.99 -5.60 -1.68
N GLY A 10 23.34 -6.66 -0.96
CA GLY A 10 22.78 -6.98 0.34
C GLY A 10 21.79 -8.14 0.25
N SER A 11 21.02 -8.38 1.32
CA SER A 11 20.04 -9.46 1.42
C SER A 11 18.69 -8.89 1.81
N VAL A 12 17.65 -9.30 1.08
CA VAL A 12 16.25 -9.01 1.43
C VAL A 12 15.54 -10.35 1.52
N GLN A 13 14.98 -10.64 2.69
CA GLN A 13 14.35 -11.93 2.94
C GLN A 13 12.86 -11.77 3.24
N TYR A 14 12.06 -12.66 2.65
CA TYR A 14 10.66 -12.84 2.96
C TYR A 14 10.45 -14.27 3.50
N ARG A 15 9.95 -14.40 4.72
CA ARG A 15 9.81 -15.69 5.43
C ARG A 15 11.08 -16.55 5.40
N GLY A 16 12.25 -15.91 5.56
CA GLY A 16 13.55 -16.58 5.57
C GLY A 16 14.10 -16.96 4.19
N GLN A 17 13.41 -16.62 3.11
CA GLN A 17 13.88 -16.83 1.74
C GLN A 17 14.38 -15.53 1.12
N GLU A 18 15.56 -15.58 0.50
CA GLU A 18 16.13 -14.45 -0.25
C GLU A 18 15.29 -14.17 -1.49
N ILE A 19 14.69 -12.96 -1.57
CA ILE A 19 13.74 -12.62 -2.65
C ILE A 19 14.39 -12.39 -4.01
N TYR A 20 15.71 -12.19 -4.04
CA TYR A 20 16.49 -12.01 -5.28
C TYR A 20 17.23 -13.28 -5.71
N ALA A 21 16.98 -14.41 -5.06
CA ALA A 21 17.58 -15.68 -5.46
C ALA A 21 17.06 -16.12 -6.85
N PRO A 22 17.90 -16.72 -7.71
CA PRO A 22 17.51 -17.09 -9.09
C PRO A 22 16.33 -18.08 -9.18
N ASN A 23 16.06 -18.82 -8.13
CA ASN A 23 15.00 -19.83 -8.06
C ASN A 23 13.69 -19.34 -7.45
N VAL A 24 13.56 -18.04 -7.17
CA VAL A 24 12.32 -17.48 -6.60
C VAL A 24 11.23 -17.40 -7.67
N ASP A 25 10.07 -17.95 -7.37
CA ASP A 25 8.87 -17.71 -8.17
C ASP A 25 8.37 -16.26 -7.91
N VAL A 26 8.69 -15.39 -8.86
CA VAL A 26 8.34 -13.96 -8.79
C VAL A 26 6.82 -13.76 -8.83
N THR A 27 6.06 -14.65 -9.49
CA THR A 27 4.60 -14.56 -9.56
C THR A 27 4.00 -14.87 -8.19
N TRP A 28 4.49 -15.91 -7.56
CA TRP A 28 4.11 -16.24 -6.18
C TRP A 28 4.48 -15.10 -5.22
N LEU A 29 5.71 -14.58 -5.29
CA LEU A 29 6.17 -13.49 -4.42
C LEU A 29 5.28 -12.23 -4.56
N ARG A 30 4.95 -11.84 -5.80
CA ARG A 30 4.08 -10.68 -6.07
C ARG A 30 2.63 -10.88 -5.62
N LYS A 31 2.19 -12.11 -5.43
CA LYS A 31 0.92 -12.39 -4.78
C LYS A 31 0.97 -12.12 -3.28
N GLN A 32 2.11 -12.44 -2.63
CA GLN A 32 2.27 -12.23 -1.18
C GLN A 32 2.51 -10.77 -0.81
N ILE A 33 3.00 -9.96 -1.74
CA ILE A 33 3.36 -8.56 -1.50
C ILE A 33 2.57 -7.68 -2.46
N GLY A 34 1.48 -7.10 -1.97
CA GLY A 34 0.68 -6.12 -2.69
C GLY A 34 1.35 -4.74 -2.70
N MET A 35 1.06 -3.93 -3.73
CA MET A 35 1.59 -2.56 -3.81
C MET A 35 0.51 -1.58 -4.25
N VAL A 36 0.42 -0.46 -3.54
CA VAL A 36 -0.42 0.70 -3.82
C VAL A 36 0.47 1.89 -4.11
N PHE A 37 0.32 2.47 -5.29
CA PHE A 37 1.17 3.56 -5.76
C PHE A 37 0.65 4.93 -5.34
N GLN A 38 1.52 5.92 -5.38
CA GLN A 38 1.23 7.33 -5.07
C GLN A 38 0.05 7.88 -5.90
N LYS A 39 0.08 7.66 -7.21
CA LYS A 39 -1.03 8.02 -8.10
C LYS A 39 -1.96 6.83 -8.26
N PRO A 40 -3.27 7.00 -8.05
CA PRO A 40 -4.24 5.95 -8.36
C PRO A 40 -4.04 5.45 -9.79
N ASN A 41 -4.00 4.15 -9.96
CA ASN A 41 -3.76 3.52 -11.26
C ASN A 41 -4.79 2.40 -11.55
N PRO A 42 -6.09 2.70 -11.51
CA PRO A 42 -7.08 1.70 -11.90
C PRO A 42 -6.88 1.31 -13.36
N PHE A 43 -7.12 0.05 -13.66
CA PHE A 43 -7.10 -0.41 -15.05
C PHE A 43 -8.29 0.20 -15.82
N PRO A 44 -8.17 0.44 -17.14
CA PRO A 44 -9.26 0.99 -17.98
C PRO A 44 -10.34 -0.07 -18.24
N MET A 45 -10.93 -0.58 -17.19
CA MET A 45 -11.98 -1.58 -17.16
C MET A 45 -12.99 -1.26 -16.05
N SER A 46 -13.99 -2.13 -15.86
CA SER A 46 -15.01 -1.92 -14.83
C SER A 46 -14.44 -1.95 -13.42
N ILE A 47 -15.19 -1.41 -12.44
CA ILE A 47 -14.85 -1.50 -11.01
C ILE A 47 -14.70 -2.97 -10.61
N TYR A 48 -15.67 -3.81 -11.01
CA TYR A 48 -15.65 -5.25 -10.75
C TYR A 48 -14.39 -5.91 -11.33
N ASP A 49 -14.08 -5.66 -12.62
CA ASP A 49 -12.97 -6.31 -13.27
C ASP A 49 -11.62 -5.86 -12.73
N ASN A 50 -11.49 -4.63 -12.22
CA ASN A 50 -10.29 -4.20 -11.51
C ASN A 50 -10.00 -5.10 -10.31
N VAL A 51 -10.99 -5.38 -9.47
CA VAL A 51 -10.82 -6.21 -8.27
C VAL A 51 -10.68 -7.68 -8.63
N ALA A 52 -11.50 -8.18 -9.56
CA ALA A 52 -11.48 -9.57 -9.99
C ALA A 52 -10.23 -9.95 -10.82
N TYR A 53 -9.43 -8.98 -11.27
CA TYR A 53 -8.29 -9.21 -12.16
C TYR A 53 -7.26 -10.17 -11.54
N GLY A 54 -6.79 -9.86 -10.32
CA GLY A 54 -5.81 -10.67 -9.61
C GLY A 54 -6.31 -12.11 -9.37
N PRO A 55 -7.47 -12.30 -8.74
CA PRO A 55 -8.07 -13.62 -8.53
C PRO A 55 -8.20 -14.45 -9.80
N ARG A 56 -8.65 -13.84 -10.92
CA ARG A 56 -8.73 -14.53 -12.23
C ARG A 56 -7.36 -14.96 -12.74
N THR A 57 -6.36 -14.09 -12.64
CA THR A 57 -4.98 -14.38 -13.05
C THR A 57 -4.40 -15.54 -12.24
N HIS A 58 -4.82 -15.68 -10.98
CA HIS A 58 -4.46 -16.80 -10.11
C HIS A 58 -5.40 -18.02 -10.22
N GLY A 59 -6.18 -18.13 -11.31
CA GLY A 59 -6.91 -19.32 -11.66
C GLY A 59 -8.33 -19.45 -11.08
N ILE A 60 -8.87 -18.41 -10.41
CA ILE A 60 -10.26 -18.44 -9.92
C ILE A 60 -11.21 -18.17 -11.09
N LYS A 61 -11.96 -19.21 -11.50
CA LYS A 61 -12.90 -19.14 -12.63
C LYS A 61 -14.37 -19.10 -12.20
N SER A 62 -14.69 -19.54 -10.99
CA SER A 62 -16.06 -19.54 -10.45
C SER A 62 -16.57 -18.12 -10.29
N LYS A 63 -17.70 -17.82 -10.94
CA LYS A 63 -18.34 -16.50 -10.88
C LYS A 63 -18.75 -16.15 -9.45
N SER A 64 -19.44 -17.09 -8.75
CA SER A 64 -19.86 -16.88 -7.37
C SER A 64 -18.67 -16.56 -6.46
N ARG A 65 -17.58 -17.31 -6.57
CA ARG A 65 -16.37 -17.05 -5.77
C ARG A 65 -15.73 -15.71 -6.09
N LEU A 66 -15.76 -15.28 -7.35
CA LEU A 66 -15.28 -13.95 -7.75
C LEU A 66 -16.18 -12.85 -7.19
N ASP A 67 -17.51 -13.04 -7.22
CA ASP A 67 -18.47 -12.09 -6.66
C ASP A 67 -18.21 -11.89 -5.15
N ASP A 68 -18.02 -12.98 -4.40
CA ASP A 68 -17.67 -12.94 -2.97
C ASP A 68 -16.35 -12.21 -2.69
N ILE A 69 -15.31 -12.49 -3.49
CA ILE A 69 -14.00 -11.83 -3.35
C ILE A 69 -14.12 -10.33 -3.64
N VAL A 70 -14.82 -9.96 -4.71
CA VAL A 70 -14.99 -8.55 -5.11
C VAL A 70 -15.73 -7.79 -4.02
N GLU A 71 -16.84 -8.32 -3.53
CA GLU A 71 -17.60 -7.70 -2.45
C GLU A 71 -16.74 -7.51 -1.19
N LYS A 72 -16.14 -8.59 -0.68
CA LYS A 72 -15.27 -8.55 0.52
C LYS A 72 -14.10 -7.57 0.37
N SER A 73 -13.48 -7.53 -0.81
CA SER A 73 -12.34 -6.64 -1.05
C SER A 73 -12.75 -5.17 -1.11
N LEU A 74 -13.92 -4.87 -1.71
CA LEU A 74 -14.47 -3.51 -1.74
C LEU A 74 -14.95 -3.06 -0.36
N GLN A 75 -15.54 -3.97 0.44
CA GLN A 75 -15.86 -3.73 1.85
C GLN A 75 -14.58 -3.47 2.66
N GLY A 76 -13.57 -4.34 2.53
CA GLY A 76 -12.28 -4.21 3.18
C GLY A 76 -11.49 -2.96 2.81
N ALA A 77 -11.82 -2.33 1.68
CA ALA A 77 -11.26 -1.04 1.24
C ALA A 77 -12.22 0.15 1.52
N ALA A 78 -13.27 -0.04 2.32
CA ALA A 78 -14.25 0.97 2.71
C ALA A 78 -14.85 1.75 1.53
N ILE A 79 -15.13 1.07 0.39
CA ILE A 79 -15.69 1.70 -0.82
C ILE A 79 -16.98 1.03 -1.32
N TRP A 80 -17.35 -0.13 -0.77
CA TRP A 80 -18.48 -0.94 -1.23
C TRP A 80 -19.77 -0.13 -1.39
N ASP A 81 -20.19 0.57 -0.37
CA ASP A 81 -21.45 1.32 -0.37
C ASP A 81 -21.50 2.44 -1.41
N GLU A 82 -20.33 2.95 -1.81
CA GLU A 82 -20.23 3.98 -2.83
C GLU A 82 -20.32 3.43 -4.26
N VAL A 83 -20.04 2.11 -4.46
CA VAL A 83 -19.88 1.55 -5.81
C VAL A 83 -20.74 0.32 -6.11
N LYS A 84 -21.40 -0.30 -5.12
CA LYS A 84 -22.16 -1.56 -5.25
C LYS A 84 -23.19 -1.54 -6.39
N ASP A 85 -23.84 -0.41 -6.65
CA ASP A 85 -24.86 -0.26 -7.69
C ASP A 85 -24.28 0.05 -9.09
N ARG A 86 -22.94 0.20 -9.18
CA ARG A 86 -22.26 0.58 -10.42
C ARG A 86 -21.00 -0.23 -10.72
N LEU A 87 -20.91 -1.45 -10.22
CA LEU A 87 -19.74 -2.34 -10.38
C LEU A 87 -19.31 -2.56 -11.84
N LYS A 88 -20.25 -2.52 -12.79
CA LYS A 88 -19.99 -2.66 -14.23
C LYS A 88 -19.57 -1.36 -14.91
N LYS A 89 -19.60 -0.22 -14.22
CA LYS A 89 -19.15 1.06 -14.78
C LYS A 89 -17.62 1.15 -14.78
N SER A 90 -17.09 2.01 -15.66
CA SER A 90 -15.65 2.26 -15.75
C SER A 90 -15.09 2.78 -14.42
N ALA A 91 -13.98 2.20 -13.98
CA ALA A 91 -13.24 2.65 -12.81
C ALA A 91 -12.63 4.06 -12.98
N LEU A 92 -12.38 4.49 -14.22
CA LEU A 92 -11.81 5.81 -14.52
C LEU A 92 -12.79 6.97 -14.21
N GLY A 93 -14.08 6.68 -14.07
CA GLY A 93 -15.09 7.67 -13.68
C GLY A 93 -15.22 7.89 -12.17
N LEU A 94 -14.43 7.24 -11.36
CA LEU A 94 -14.38 7.43 -9.91
C LEU A 94 -13.57 8.67 -9.53
N SER A 95 -13.85 9.28 -8.37
CA SER A 95 -13.01 10.34 -7.81
C SER A 95 -11.61 9.80 -7.45
N GLY A 96 -10.62 10.68 -7.27
CA GLY A 96 -9.24 10.27 -6.92
C GLY A 96 -9.18 9.39 -5.67
N GLY A 97 -9.87 9.78 -4.59
CA GLY A 97 -9.93 8.98 -3.36
C GLY A 97 -10.67 7.65 -3.54
N GLN A 98 -11.71 7.60 -4.38
CA GLN A 98 -12.39 6.36 -4.74
C GLN A 98 -11.49 5.45 -5.58
N GLN A 99 -10.75 6.00 -6.55
CA GLN A 99 -9.79 5.24 -7.35
C GLN A 99 -8.68 4.65 -6.47
N GLN A 100 -8.18 5.40 -5.50
CA GLN A 100 -7.15 4.92 -4.59
C GLN A 100 -7.67 3.76 -3.71
N ARG A 101 -8.86 3.89 -3.14
CA ARG A 101 -9.49 2.79 -2.37
C ARG A 101 -9.80 1.57 -3.26
N LEU A 102 -10.15 1.79 -4.54
CA LEU A 102 -10.28 0.70 -5.51
C LEU A 102 -8.94 0.00 -5.76
N CYS A 103 -7.83 0.73 -5.85
CA CYS A 103 -6.50 0.14 -5.99
C CYS A 103 -6.10 -0.66 -4.73
N ILE A 104 -6.50 -0.20 -3.54
CA ILE A 104 -6.35 -0.97 -2.29
C ILE A 104 -7.20 -2.25 -2.37
N ALA A 105 -8.49 -2.15 -2.73
CA ALA A 105 -9.36 -3.33 -2.89
C ALA A 105 -8.78 -4.36 -3.87
N ARG A 106 -8.24 -3.90 -5.00
CA ARG A 106 -7.55 -4.75 -5.97
C ARG A 106 -6.35 -5.48 -5.37
N ALA A 107 -5.57 -4.81 -4.54
CA ALA A 107 -4.43 -5.43 -3.86
C ALA A 107 -4.90 -6.45 -2.81
N LEU A 108 -5.95 -6.15 -2.05
CA LEU A 108 -6.52 -7.05 -1.04
C LEU A 108 -7.16 -8.31 -1.63
N ALA A 109 -7.64 -8.25 -2.89
CA ALA A 109 -8.36 -9.34 -3.53
C ALA A 109 -7.54 -10.63 -3.74
N VAL A 110 -6.21 -10.53 -3.67
CA VAL A 110 -5.29 -11.68 -3.75
C VAL A 110 -4.82 -12.15 -2.37
N GLU A 111 -5.32 -11.54 -1.30
CA GLU A 111 -5.00 -11.83 0.10
C GLU A 111 -3.48 -11.83 0.35
N PRO A 112 -2.78 -10.69 0.16
CA PRO A 112 -1.36 -10.60 0.38
C PRO A 112 -1.00 -10.69 1.88
N ASP A 113 0.24 -11.06 2.19
CA ASP A 113 0.76 -10.97 3.57
C ASP A 113 1.21 -9.54 3.92
N ILE A 114 1.74 -8.84 2.91
CA ILE A 114 2.31 -7.49 3.05
C ILE A 114 1.64 -6.55 2.05
N LEU A 115 1.29 -5.36 2.51
CA LEU A 115 0.79 -4.27 1.67
C LEU A 115 1.78 -3.10 1.70
N LEU A 116 2.44 -2.84 0.58
CA LEU A 116 3.30 -1.68 0.41
C LEU A 116 2.46 -0.50 -0.06
N MET A 117 2.62 0.66 0.55
CA MET A 117 1.95 1.91 0.19
C MET A 117 2.99 3.01 -0.03
N ASP A 118 3.15 3.42 -1.27
CA ASP A 118 4.10 4.47 -1.65
C ASP A 118 3.35 5.80 -1.76
N GLU A 119 3.48 6.65 -0.73
CA GLU A 119 2.80 7.96 -0.63
C GLU A 119 1.30 7.94 -1.03
N ALA A 120 0.58 6.89 -0.66
CA ALA A 120 -0.75 6.58 -1.18
C ALA A 120 -1.83 7.64 -0.93
N THR A 121 -1.53 8.69 -0.18
CA THR A 121 -2.46 9.80 0.15
C THR A 121 -1.99 11.17 -0.33
N SER A 122 -0.76 11.31 -0.82
CA SER A 122 -0.14 12.61 -1.12
C SER A 122 -0.86 13.41 -2.23
N ALA A 123 -1.58 12.72 -3.11
CA ALA A 123 -2.32 13.34 -4.21
C ALA A 123 -3.84 13.52 -3.91
N LEU A 124 -4.26 13.31 -2.65
CA LEU A 124 -5.67 13.30 -2.26
C LEU A 124 -6.04 14.52 -1.42
N ASP A 125 -7.32 14.84 -1.44
CA ASP A 125 -7.89 15.85 -0.54
C ASP A 125 -7.91 15.37 0.92
N PRO A 126 -8.03 16.28 1.91
CA PRO A 126 -7.96 15.91 3.33
C PRO A 126 -9.01 14.88 3.77
N ILE A 127 -10.23 14.94 3.22
CA ILE A 127 -11.32 14.02 3.57
C ILE A 127 -10.99 12.61 3.06
N SER A 128 -10.52 12.50 1.82
CA SER A 128 -10.07 11.23 1.24
C SER A 128 -8.86 10.66 1.96
N THR A 129 -7.93 11.51 2.40
CA THR A 129 -6.75 11.13 3.20
C THR A 129 -7.19 10.54 4.54
N SER A 130 -8.08 11.20 5.29
CA SER A 130 -8.60 10.69 6.56
C SER A 130 -9.24 9.31 6.40
N LYS A 131 -10.07 9.11 5.38
CA LYS A 131 -10.69 7.81 5.10
C LYS A 131 -9.67 6.69 4.84
N ILE A 132 -8.54 7.01 4.22
CA ILE A 132 -7.48 6.02 3.98
C ILE A 132 -6.68 5.78 5.26
N GLU A 133 -6.46 6.77 6.10
CA GLU A 133 -5.80 6.59 7.41
C GLU A 133 -6.64 5.71 8.33
N ASP A 134 -7.96 5.94 8.40
CA ASP A 134 -8.89 5.07 9.14
C ASP A 134 -8.84 3.63 8.59
N LEU A 135 -8.87 3.49 7.27
CA LEU A 135 -8.74 2.19 6.61
C LEU A 135 -7.41 1.49 6.94
N ILE A 136 -6.30 2.21 7.00
CA ILE A 136 -4.99 1.65 7.40
C ILE A 136 -5.04 1.14 8.83
N ALA A 137 -5.69 1.85 9.75
CA ALA A 137 -5.84 1.45 11.14
C ALA A 137 -6.62 0.11 11.27
N ASP A 138 -7.62 -0.11 10.42
CA ASP A 138 -8.36 -1.37 10.37
C ASP A 138 -7.53 -2.49 9.72
N LEU A 139 -6.89 -2.20 8.59
CA LEU A 139 -6.13 -3.19 7.83
C LEU A 139 -4.89 -3.71 8.56
N LYS A 140 -4.23 -2.89 9.39
CA LYS A 140 -3.04 -3.31 10.14
C LYS A 140 -3.31 -4.42 11.17
N GLN A 141 -4.58 -4.67 11.51
CA GLN A 141 -4.97 -5.79 12.37
C GLN A 141 -4.79 -7.14 11.65
N LYS A 142 -4.80 -7.14 10.32
CA LYS A 142 -4.77 -8.36 9.50
C LYS A 142 -3.52 -8.46 8.62
N TYR A 143 -2.99 -7.34 8.18
CA TYR A 143 -1.89 -7.25 7.20
C TYR A 143 -0.67 -6.56 7.80
N THR A 144 0.52 -6.96 7.36
CA THR A 144 1.71 -6.14 7.56
C THR A 144 1.70 -5.00 6.55
N ILE A 145 1.65 -3.75 7.02
CA ILE A 145 1.60 -2.58 6.14
C ILE A 145 2.93 -1.83 6.24
N VAL A 146 3.53 -1.55 5.10
CA VAL A 146 4.73 -0.71 4.99
C VAL A 146 4.37 0.53 4.18
N ILE A 147 4.49 1.70 4.80
CA ILE A 147 4.11 2.98 4.19
C ILE A 147 5.35 3.85 4.01
N VAL A 148 5.56 4.36 2.81
CA VAL A 148 6.47 5.47 2.55
C VAL A 148 5.65 6.75 2.57
N THR A 149 6.05 7.71 3.38
CA THR A 149 5.42 9.04 3.45
C THR A 149 6.44 10.10 3.85
N HIS A 150 6.29 11.30 3.31
CA HIS A 150 7.01 12.48 3.78
C HIS A 150 6.19 13.29 4.81
N ASN A 151 4.95 12.88 5.09
CA ASN A 151 4.07 13.53 6.05
C ASN A 151 4.26 12.93 7.45
N MET A 152 5.01 13.63 8.31
CA MET A 152 5.31 13.21 9.69
C MET A 152 4.04 13.03 10.54
N GLN A 153 3.04 13.89 10.34
CA GLN A 153 1.79 13.79 11.11
C GLN A 153 1.04 12.50 10.74
N GLN A 154 1.04 12.13 9.45
CA GLN A 154 0.49 10.85 9.01
C GLN A 154 1.26 9.68 9.62
N ALA A 155 2.59 9.69 9.53
CA ALA A 155 3.42 8.64 10.12
C ALA A 155 3.10 8.44 11.61
N THR A 156 2.98 9.54 12.37
CA THR A 156 2.65 9.50 13.81
C THR A 156 1.27 8.89 14.08
N ARG A 157 0.28 9.13 13.21
CA ARG A 157 -1.09 8.64 13.42
C ARG A 157 -1.27 7.15 13.08
N VAL A 158 -0.59 6.67 12.04
CA VAL A 158 -0.92 5.35 11.47
C VAL A 158 0.09 4.26 11.79
N SER A 159 1.36 4.60 12.08
CA SER A 159 2.43 3.61 12.22
C SER A 159 2.69 3.21 13.67
N ASP A 160 3.09 1.95 13.87
CA ASP A 160 3.55 1.42 15.14
C ASP A 160 5.08 1.59 15.27
N LYS A 161 5.79 1.42 14.15
CA LYS A 161 7.23 1.64 14.03
C LYS A 161 7.54 2.57 12.86
N CYS A 162 8.60 3.36 13.00
CA CYS A 162 9.03 4.30 11.98
C CYS A 162 10.52 4.13 11.67
N ALA A 163 10.85 4.25 10.39
CA ALA A 163 12.22 4.30 9.89
C ALA A 163 12.46 5.66 9.26
N PHE A 164 13.38 6.43 9.78
CA PHE A 164 13.77 7.72 9.21
C PHE A 164 14.95 7.55 8.27
N PHE A 165 14.73 7.92 7.01
CA PHE A 165 15.75 7.91 5.96
C PHE A 165 16.15 9.33 5.58
N LEU A 166 17.45 9.57 5.45
CA LEU A 166 18.00 10.82 4.95
C LEU A 166 19.08 10.52 3.92
N LEU A 167 18.94 11.10 2.71
CA LEU A 167 19.88 10.92 1.59
C LEU A 167 20.21 9.43 1.32
N GLY A 168 19.20 8.55 1.38
CA GLY A 168 19.34 7.12 1.12
C GLY A 168 19.93 6.30 2.27
N GLN A 169 20.22 6.93 3.42
CA GLN A 169 20.72 6.25 4.62
C GLN A 169 19.60 6.10 5.65
N LEU A 170 19.51 4.93 6.27
CA LEU A 170 18.69 4.71 7.45
C LEU A 170 19.37 5.39 8.65
N ILE A 171 18.74 6.43 9.17
CA ILE A 171 19.27 7.22 10.27
C ILE A 171 18.80 6.65 11.62
N GLU A 172 17.50 6.43 11.73
CA GLU A 172 16.90 5.92 12.95
C GLU A 172 15.75 4.98 12.63
N PHE A 173 15.59 3.93 13.44
CA PHE A 173 14.47 2.98 13.36
C PHE A 173 14.02 2.63 14.78
N GLY A 174 12.72 2.70 15.03
CA GLY A 174 12.20 2.37 16.34
C GLY A 174 10.68 2.50 16.44
N ASP A 175 10.22 2.48 17.67
CA ASP A 175 8.83 2.78 18.02
C ASP A 175 8.47 4.21 17.60
N THR A 176 7.30 4.38 16.97
CA THR A 176 6.88 5.68 16.43
C THR A 176 6.80 6.74 17.52
N THR A 177 6.20 6.44 18.66
CA THR A 177 6.06 7.38 19.76
C THR A 177 7.43 7.83 20.27
N GLN A 178 8.37 6.90 20.46
CA GLN A 178 9.72 7.20 20.90
C GLN A 178 10.48 8.05 19.86
N LEU A 179 10.41 7.69 18.59
CA LEU A 179 11.12 8.38 17.51
C LEU A 179 10.66 9.83 17.36
N PHE A 180 9.36 10.11 17.51
CA PHE A 180 8.81 11.46 17.39
C PHE A 180 8.88 12.30 18.68
N SER A 181 8.89 11.67 19.87
CA SER A 181 8.96 12.40 21.15
C SER A 181 10.37 12.55 21.70
N MET A 182 11.24 11.57 21.48
CA MET A 182 12.60 11.51 22.01
C MET A 182 13.56 10.86 20.98
N PRO A 183 13.79 11.50 19.83
CA PRO A 183 14.71 10.97 18.83
C PRO A 183 16.13 10.82 19.40
N ARG A 184 16.81 9.75 19.00
CA ARG A 184 18.17 9.45 19.47
C ARG A 184 19.24 10.11 18.62
N ASP A 185 18.95 10.32 17.32
CA ASP A 185 19.84 10.96 16.37
C ASP A 185 19.44 12.43 16.18
N LYS A 186 20.42 13.33 16.28
CA LYS A 186 20.19 14.76 16.14
C LYS A 186 19.58 15.12 14.75
N ARG A 187 19.93 14.38 13.69
CA ARG A 187 19.36 14.60 12.36
C ARG A 187 17.86 14.30 12.32
N THR A 188 17.42 13.31 13.10
CA THR A 188 16.00 13.00 13.28
C THR A 188 15.30 14.15 14.01
N GLU A 189 15.91 14.66 15.10
CA GLU A 189 15.40 15.80 15.86
C GLU A 189 15.29 17.06 14.98
N ASP A 190 16.35 17.39 14.25
CA ASP A 190 16.39 18.54 13.37
C ASP A 190 15.30 18.43 12.26
N TYR A 191 15.07 17.23 11.73
CA TYR A 191 14.00 16.98 10.76
C TYR A 191 12.61 17.21 11.37
N ILE A 192 12.33 16.62 12.51
CA ILE A 192 11.03 16.73 13.18
C ILE A 192 10.72 18.17 13.59
N THR A 193 11.74 18.91 14.04
CA THR A 193 11.61 20.31 14.50
C THR A 193 11.68 21.34 13.35
N GLY A 194 11.90 20.90 12.11
CA GLY A 194 12.02 21.79 10.95
C GLY A 194 13.30 22.63 10.94
N ARG A 195 14.33 22.21 11.66
CA ARG A 195 15.62 22.93 11.78
C ARG A 195 16.67 22.47 10.75
N PHE A 196 16.23 22.07 9.57
CA PHE A 196 17.14 21.83 8.47
C PHE A 196 17.68 23.15 7.93
N GLY A 197 18.92 23.43 8.22
CA GLY A 197 19.72 24.52 7.70
C GLY A 197 21.07 24.02 7.25
#